data_d393724d19e93979c015980573852957
#
_entry.id   d393724d19e93979c015980573852957
#
_cell.length_a   1.000
_cell.length_b   1.000
_cell.length_c   1.000
_cell.angle_alpha   90.00
_cell.angle_beta   90.00
_cell.angle_gamma   90.00
#
_symmetry.space_group_name_H-M   'P 1'
#
loop_
_entity.id
_entity.type
_entity.pdbx_description
1 polymer ?
#
loop_
_entity_poly.entity_id
_entity_poly.type
_entity_poly.pdbx_seq_one_letter_code
_entity_poly.pdbx_strand_id
1 'polypeptide(L)'
;KLQNVAKYGAGYTAQSTVIEWFWQVVHEMSETDKKKLLKFVTGNDRSPIGGMSKLNFVIQRQGPDSMQLPTSHTCFNVLLLPEYTSRGKLRDRVLTAIANAEGFGLQ
;
A
#
# COMPACT_ATOMS: atom_id res chain seq x y z
N LYS A 1 4.82 11.48 -8.12
CA LYS A 1 5.04 10.91 -6.80
C LYS A 1 4.71 9.44 -6.84
N LEU A 2 4.51 8.82 -5.68
CA LEU A 2 4.32 7.37 -5.63
C LEU A 2 3.14 6.91 -6.50
N GLN A 3 2.04 7.65 -6.48
CA GLN A 3 0.88 7.29 -7.28
C GLN A 3 1.20 7.30 -8.78
N ASN A 4 2.07 8.19 -9.21
CA ASN A 4 2.41 8.31 -10.63
C ASN A 4 3.26 7.15 -11.14
N VAL A 5 3.97 6.47 -10.24
CA VAL A 5 4.82 5.34 -10.64
C VAL A 5 4.20 4.00 -10.32
N ALA A 6 3.05 3.99 -9.64
CA ALA A 6 2.40 2.75 -9.25
C ALA A 6 1.88 1.98 -10.46
N LYS A 7 2.03 0.68 -10.41
CA LYS A 7 1.49 -0.23 -11.42
C LYS A 7 0.48 -1.15 -10.74
N TYR A 8 -0.39 -1.72 -11.54
CA TYR A 8 -1.48 -2.54 -11.00
C TYR A 8 -1.50 -3.89 -11.66
N GLY A 9 -1.73 -4.93 -10.85
CA GLY A 9 -1.79 -6.28 -11.35
C GLY A 9 -2.87 -7.07 -10.67
N ALA A 10 -3.04 -8.33 -11.09
CA ALA A 10 -3.95 -9.27 -10.45
C ALA A 10 -5.37 -8.75 -10.33
N GLY A 11 -5.87 -8.07 -11.36
CA GLY A 11 -7.25 -7.65 -11.42
C GLY A 11 -7.51 -6.19 -11.08
N TYR A 12 -6.49 -5.44 -10.70
CA TYR A 12 -6.64 -4.00 -10.43
C TYR A 12 -6.19 -3.15 -11.60
N THR A 13 -6.81 -1.98 -11.71
CA THR A 13 -6.37 -0.92 -12.63
C THR A 13 -6.43 0.40 -11.89
N ALA A 14 -5.91 1.45 -12.52
CA ALA A 14 -5.97 2.78 -11.92
C ALA A 14 -7.40 3.25 -11.68
N GLN A 15 -8.37 2.69 -12.40
CA GLN A 15 -9.78 3.06 -12.28
C GLN A 15 -10.55 2.16 -11.31
N SER A 16 -9.93 1.14 -10.74
CA SER A 16 -10.61 0.27 -9.77
C SER A 16 -11.03 1.10 -8.56
N THR A 17 -12.25 0.86 -8.07
CA THR A 17 -12.78 1.64 -6.95
C THR A 17 -11.88 1.55 -5.73
N VAL A 18 -11.41 0.35 -5.42
CA VAL A 18 -10.50 0.14 -4.28
C VAL A 18 -9.21 0.94 -4.47
N ILE A 19 -8.70 0.97 -5.69
CA ILE A 19 -7.47 1.72 -5.98
C ILE A 19 -7.69 3.22 -5.77
N GLU A 20 -8.83 3.74 -6.22
CA GLU A 20 -9.15 5.15 -6.00
C GLU A 20 -9.25 5.45 -4.50
N TRP A 21 -9.92 4.60 -3.75
CA TRP A 21 -10.01 4.75 -2.29
C TRP A 21 -8.64 4.70 -1.63
N PHE A 22 -7.79 3.78 -2.08
CA PHE A 22 -6.45 3.63 -1.53
C PHE A 22 -5.67 4.94 -1.63
N TRP A 23 -5.67 5.54 -2.82
CA TRP A 23 -4.92 6.78 -3.01
C TRP A 23 -5.53 7.95 -2.26
N GLN A 24 -6.86 7.99 -2.12
CA GLN A 24 -7.51 9.00 -1.28
C GLN A 24 -7.02 8.88 0.16
N VAL A 25 -6.96 7.66 0.68
CA VAL A 25 -6.47 7.41 2.04
C VAL A 25 -5.02 7.84 2.17
N VAL A 26 -4.19 7.48 1.19
CA VAL A 26 -2.78 7.85 1.22
C VAL A 26 -2.59 9.36 1.24
N HIS A 27 -3.35 10.07 0.41
CA HIS A 27 -3.22 11.52 0.36
C HIS A 27 -3.67 12.19 1.67
N GLU A 28 -4.54 11.54 2.42
CA GLU A 28 -4.99 12.05 3.71
C GLU A 28 -4.07 11.67 4.87
N MET A 29 -3.11 10.81 4.65
CA MET A 29 -2.22 10.35 5.70
C MET A 29 -1.28 11.46 6.16
N SER A 30 -0.89 11.40 7.45
CA SER A 30 0.20 12.23 7.95
C SER A 30 1.52 11.81 7.30
N GLU A 31 2.53 12.66 7.43
CA GLU A 31 3.86 12.31 6.92
C GLU A 31 4.41 11.08 7.61
N THR A 32 4.13 10.94 8.91
CA THR A 32 4.55 9.75 9.65
C THR A 32 3.92 8.49 9.07
N ASP A 33 2.62 8.54 8.79
CA ASP A 33 1.93 7.36 8.24
C ASP A 33 2.39 7.04 6.83
N LYS A 34 2.68 8.06 6.02
CA LYS A 34 3.21 7.83 4.67
C LYS A 34 4.55 7.11 4.73
N LYS A 35 5.40 7.48 5.68
CA LYS A 35 6.69 6.78 5.87
C LYS A 35 6.47 5.34 6.30
N LYS A 36 5.49 5.10 7.17
CA LYS A 36 5.16 3.74 7.60
C LYS A 36 4.68 2.91 6.43
N LEU A 37 3.85 3.48 5.56
CA LEU A 37 3.39 2.79 4.37
C LEU A 37 4.56 2.44 3.46
N LEU A 38 5.45 3.37 3.22
CA LEU A 38 6.61 3.12 2.40
C LEU A 38 7.45 1.97 2.97
N LYS A 39 7.70 2.01 4.27
CA LYS A 39 8.44 0.94 4.93
C LYS A 39 7.71 -0.39 4.83
N PHE A 40 6.39 -0.37 4.96
CA PHE A 40 5.58 -1.58 4.87
C PHE A 40 5.73 -2.23 3.50
N VAL A 41 5.76 -1.44 2.44
CA VAL A 41 5.83 -1.95 1.07
C VAL A 41 7.25 -2.30 0.65
N THR A 42 8.23 -1.49 1.04
CA THR A 42 9.59 -1.61 0.52
C THR A 42 10.58 -2.19 1.52
N GLY A 43 10.20 -2.25 2.79
CA GLY A 43 11.11 -2.63 3.86
C GLY A 43 12.04 -1.50 4.30
N ASN A 44 11.87 -0.31 3.76
CA ASN A 44 12.73 0.82 4.06
C ASN A 44 11.92 2.11 3.98
N ASP A 45 12.07 2.96 5.00
CA ASP A 45 11.33 4.23 5.05
C ASP A 45 12.05 5.37 4.35
N ARG A 46 13.19 5.10 3.71
CA ARG A 46 13.94 6.10 2.98
C ARG A 46 13.58 6.06 1.51
N SER A 47 13.62 7.23 0.88
CA SER A 47 13.42 7.30 -0.56
C SER A 47 14.57 6.60 -1.27
N PRO A 48 14.29 5.89 -2.38
CA PRO A 48 15.37 5.29 -3.17
C PRO A 48 16.30 6.36 -3.73
N ILE A 49 17.49 5.96 -4.09
CA ILE A 49 18.41 6.84 -4.79
C ILE A 49 17.74 7.26 -6.10
N GLY A 50 17.68 8.56 -6.35
CA GLY A 50 16.96 9.07 -7.51
C GLY A 50 15.52 9.42 -7.25
N GLY A 51 15.04 9.20 -6.01
CA GLY A 51 13.73 9.62 -5.59
C GLY A 51 12.64 8.59 -5.86
N MET A 52 11.42 8.95 -5.53
CA MET A 52 10.27 8.03 -5.63
C MET A 52 10.00 7.58 -7.06
N SER A 53 10.39 8.37 -8.05
CA SER A 53 10.16 8.02 -9.44
C SER A 53 10.96 6.79 -9.89
N LYS A 54 11.95 6.39 -9.09
CA LYS A 54 12.72 5.17 -9.39
C LYS A 54 12.16 3.94 -8.72
N LEU A 55 11.12 4.08 -7.92
CA LEU A 55 10.54 2.96 -7.18
C LEU A 55 9.59 2.17 -8.07
N ASN A 56 9.80 0.86 -8.14
CA ASN A 56 8.84 -0.05 -8.79
C ASN A 56 7.81 -0.45 -7.75
N PHE A 57 6.66 0.18 -7.77
CA PHE A 57 5.59 -0.06 -6.81
C PHE A 57 4.41 -0.69 -7.53
N VAL A 58 3.99 -1.86 -7.07
CA VAL A 58 2.89 -2.59 -7.68
C VAL A 58 1.83 -2.87 -6.63
N ILE A 59 0.56 -2.65 -6.98
CA ILE A 59 -0.57 -3.01 -6.13
C ILE A 59 -1.30 -4.16 -6.81
N GLN A 60 -1.44 -5.28 -6.10
CA GLN A 60 -2.13 -6.45 -6.62
C GLN A 60 -3.34 -6.78 -5.75
N ARG A 61 -4.36 -7.36 -6.37
CA ARG A 61 -5.55 -7.79 -5.65
C ARG A 61 -5.23 -9.05 -4.85
N GLN A 62 -5.59 -9.02 -3.56
CA GLN A 62 -5.41 -10.19 -2.69
C GLN A 62 -6.78 -10.76 -2.35
N GLY A 63 -7.50 -11.21 -3.38
CA GLY A 63 -8.78 -11.84 -3.16
C GLY A 63 -9.92 -10.85 -2.94
N PRO A 64 -11.12 -11.37 -2.67
CA PRO A 64 -12.31 -10.54 -2.47
C PRO A 64 -12.27 -9.83 -1.11
N ASP A 65 -13.34 -9.11 -0.83
CA ASP A 65 -13.49 -8.46 0.47
C ASP A 65 -13.31 -9.47 1.61
N SER A 66 -12.58 -9.05 2.63
CA SER A 66 -12.33 -9.87 3.81
C SER A 66 -11.89 -8.96 4.95
N MET A 67 -11.72 -9.57 6.13
CA MET A 67 -11.18 -8.85 7.27
C MET A 67 -9.66 -8.90 7.32
N GLN A 68 -9.03 -9.52 6.35
CA GLN A 68 -7.57 -9.61 6.33
C GLN A 68 -6.94 -8.23 6.16
N LEU A 69 -5.80 -8.06 6.80
CA LEU A 69 -4.98 -6.88 6.57
C LEU A 69 -4.26 -7.01 5.23
N PRO A 70 -3.96 -5.90 4.57
CA PRO A 70 -3.09 -5.97 3.40
C PRO A 70 -1.72 -6.49 3.81
N THR A 71 -1.03 -7.09 2.86
CA THR A 71 0.33 -7.61 3.07
C THR A 71 1.23 -7.05 1.99
N SER A 72 2.52 -7.35 2.09
CA SER A 72 3.47 -6.83 1.13
C SER A 72 4.58 -7.84 0.87
N HIS A 73 5.20 -7.70 -0.31
CA HIS A 73 6.44 -8.41 -0.65
C HIS A 73 7.51 -7.35 -0.84
N THR A 74 8.29 -7.12 0.20
CA THR A 74 9.24 -6.00 0.19
C THR A 74 10.36 -6.17 -0.82
N CYS A 75 10.68 -7.42 -1.18
CA CYS A 75 11.72 -7.66 -2.18
C CYS A 75 11.32 -7.10 -3.54
N PHE A 76 10.03 -7.00 -3.82
CA PHE A 76 9.52 -6.56 -5.13
C PHE A 76 8.70 -5.29 -5.05
N ASN A 77 8.60 -4.68 -3.87
CA ASN A 77 7.79 -3.48 -3.64
C ASN A 77 6.35 -3.70 -4.07
N VAL A 78 5.77 -4.83 -3.68
CA VAL A 78 4.40 -5.19 -4.03
C VAL A 78 3.52 -5.04 -2.79
N LEU A 79 2.39 -4.37 -2.97
CA LEU A 79 1.35 -4.30 -1.96
C LEU A 79 0.20 -5.22 -2.38
N LEU A 80 -0.14 -6.17 -1.52
CA LEU A 80 -1.26 -7.07 -1.76
C LEU A 80 -2.47 -6.52 -0.99
N LEU A 81 -3.47 -6.08 -1.72
CA LEU A 81 -4.60 -5.32 -1.16
C LEU A 81 -5.90 -6.07 -1.44
N PRO A 82 -6.58 -6.56 -0.38
CA PRO A 82 -7.91 -7.17 -0.59
C PRO A 82 -8.88 -6.16 -1.17
N GLU A 83 -9.86 -6.66 -1.90
CA GLU A 83 -10.84 -5.79 -2.54
C GLU A 83 -11.95 -5.44 -1.55
N TYR A 84 -11.62 -4.54 -0.61
CA TYR A 84 -12.55 -4.13 0.44
C TYR A 84 -13.78 -3.47 -0.16
N THR A 85 -14.91 -3.58 0.55
CA THR A 85 -16.19 -3.10 0.04
C THR A 85 -16.50 -1.66 0.39
N SER A 86 -15.67 -1.01 1.22
CA SER A 86 -15.87 0.40 1.56
C SER A 86 -14.55 1.09 1.79
N ARG A 87 -14.54 2.41 1.60
CA ARG A 87 -13.33 3.21 1.83
C ARG A 87 -12.96 3.20 3.32
N GLY A 88 -13.97 3.25 4.20
CA GLY A 88 -13.70 3.23 5.64
C GLY A 88 -13.02 1.96 6.08
N LYS A 89 -13.46 0.84 5.55
CA LYS A 89 -12.84 -0.46 5.87
C LYS A 89 -11.41 -0.52 5.32
N LEU A 90 -11.21 -0.06 4.09
CA LEU A 90 -9.88 -0.01 3.49
C LEU A 90 -8.94 0.85 4.34
N ARG A 91 -9.40 2.02 4.74
CA ARG A 91 -8.61 2.93 5.56
C ARG A 91 -8.21 2.26 6.87
N ASP A 92 -9.18 1.64 7.56
CA ASP A 92 -8.92 0.96 8.82
C ASP A 92 -7.88 -0.14 8.67
N ARG A 93 -8.06 -0.98 7.65
CA ARG A 93 -7.15 -2.12 7.46
C ARG A 93 -5.75 -1.68 7.06
N VAL A 94 -5.66 -0.69 6.18
CA VAL A 94 -4.34 -0.19 5.76
C VAL A 94 -3.62 0.48 6.92
N LEU A 95 -4.30 1.35 7.65
CA LEU A 95 -3.66 2.03 8.79
C LEU A 95 -3.26 1.03 9.86
N THR A 96 -4.08 0.03 10.13
CA THR A 96 -3.75 -1.00 11.10
C THR A 96 -2.52 -1.78 10.66
N ALA A 97 -2.45 -2.14 9.40
CA ALA A 97 -1.32 -2.92 8.87
C ALA A 97 0.00 -2.14 8.98
N ILE A 98 0.00 -0.90 8.56
CA ILE A 98 1.25 -0.13 8.57
C ILE A 98 1.66 0.24 10.00
N ALA A 99 0.71 0.41 10.89
CA ALA A 99 1.01 0.72 12.29
C ALA A 99 1.66 -0.46 13.00
N ASN A 100 1.35 -1.68 12.58
CA ASN A 100 1.85 -2.89 13.22
C ASN A 100 3.02 -3.55 12.48
N ALA A 101 3.44 -2.96 11.37
CA ALA A 101 4.45 -3.59 10.52
C ALA A 101 5.75 -3.86 11.27
N GLU A 102 6.18 -2.94 12.12
CA GLU A 102 7.41 -3.10 12.87
C GLU A 102 7.28 -4.19 13.92
N GLY A 103 6.10 -4.34 14.49
CA GLY A 103 5.86 -5.35 15.50
C GLY A 103 5.76 -6.76 14.95
N PHE A 104 5.64 -6.90 13.64
CA PHE A 104 5.51 -8.21 13.01
C PHE A 104 6.84 -8.87 12.72
N GLY A 105 7.94 -8.16 12.87
CA GLY A 105 9.23 -8.73 12.54
C GLY A 105 9.40 -9.02 11.06
N LEU A 106 8.82 -8.20 10.23
CA LEU A 106 8.82 -8.41 8.78
C LEU A 106 10.08 -7.91 8.10
N GLN A 107 11.11 -7.82 8.82
CA GLN A 107 12.37 -7.31 8.32
C GLN A 107 13.07 -8.32 7.42
#